data_f66a72b2fb467120704a979d0b9acb5f
#
_entry.id   f66a72b2fb467120704a979d0b9acb5f
#
_cell.length_a   1.000
_cell.length_b   1.000
_cell.length_c   1.000
_cell.angle_alpha   90.00
_cell.angle_beta   90.00
_cell.angle_gamma   90.00
#
_symmetry.space_group_name_H-M   'P 1'
#
loop_
_entity.id
_entity.type
_entity.pdbx_description
1 polymer ?
#
loop_
_entity_poly.entity_id
_entity_poly.type
_entity_poly.pdbx_seq_one_letter_code
_entity_poly.pdbx_strand_id
1 'polypeptide(L)'
;VPTPGCHTVDEVAELLKVPANTIAKTIVVVGEKKDPEDKGPAPLIAIVLCGNQTLNEVKCEKIEGVKAPLEFATSEQINAFLGCHPGSIGPVKFPGKIIVDRTAAHMADFYCGANHDGEHLSGVNWDRDVPEYTVADVRNIEEGDPSPDGHGTIVLKRGIEVGHIFALHTKYSDAMQCTVLNEEGKPVNMEMGCYGIGVTRVVAAAVEQHHDENGIIMPETIAPFNVTIVPMN
;
A
#
# COMPACT_ATOMS: atom_id res chain seq x y z
N VAL A 1 -4.06 4.01 -29.33
CA VAL A 1 -5.13 5.01 -29.23
C VAL A 1 -4.51 6.33 -28.76
N PRO A 2 -4.73 7.45 -29.45
CA PRO A 2 -4.21 8.75 -29.00
C PRO A 2 -4.86 9.21 -27.70
N THR A 3 -4.03 9.66 -26.75
CA THR A 3 -4.45 10.22 -25.47
C THR A 3 -3.62 11.47 -25.13
N PRO A 4 -3.67 12.50 -25.98
CA PRO A 4 -2.81 13.67 -25.82
C PRO A 4 -3.15 14.43 -24.53
N GLY A 5 -2.12 14.76 -23.75
CA GLY A 5 -2.26 15.54 -22.51
C GLY A 5 -2.84 14.78 -21.32
N CYS A 6 -3.07 13.47 -21.44
CA CYS A 6 -3.51 12.65 -20.33
C CYS A 6 -2.28 12.11 -19.57
N HIS A 7 -2.25 12.33 -18.24
CA HIS A 7 -1.19 11.89 -17.35
C HIS A 7 -1.69 11.00 -16.21
N THR A 8 -3.00 11.02 -15.95
CA THR A 8 -3.65 10.24 -14.90
C THR A 8 -4.64 9.23 -15.49
N VAL A 9 -4.95 8.18 -14.70
CA VAL A 9 -5.95 7.19 -15.09
C VAL A 9 -7.31 7.82 -15.33
N ASP A 10 -7.70 8.78 -14.49
CA ASP A 10 -9.00 9.44 -14.57
C ASP A 10 -9.14 10.24 -15.87
N GLU A 11 -8.09 10.97 -16.28
CA GLU A 11 -8.06 11.70 -17.54
C GLU A 11 -8.17 10.76 -18.75
N VAL A 12 -7.47 9.60 -18.71
CA VAL A 12 -7.56 8.58 -19.75
C VAL A 12 -8.95 7.94 -19.79
N ALA A 13 -9.51 7.62 -18.62
CA ALA A 13 -10.85 7.04 -18.49
C ALA A 13 -11.94 7.98 -19.06
N GLU A 14 -11.84 9.27 -18.73
CA GLU A 14 -12.75 10.30 -19.24
C GLU A 14 -12.64 10.48 -20.76
N LEU A 15 -11.40 10.59 -21.26
CA LEU A 15 -11.15 10.76 -22.71
C LEU A 15 -11.65 9.57 -23.53
N LEU A 16 -11.36 8.35 -23.07
CA LEU A 16 -11.75 7.11 -23.76
C LEU A 16 -13.17 6.67 -23.45
N LYS A 17 -13.83 7.30 -22.47
CA LYS A 17 -15.17 6.95 -21.96
C LYS A 17 -15.27 5.50 -21.49
N VAL A 18 -14.28 5.07 -20.74
CA VAL A 18 -14.19 3.71 -20.17
C VAL A 18 -14.05 3.77 -18.65
N PRO A 19 -14.48 2.73 -17.93
CA PRO A 19 -14.27 2.67 -16.50
C PRO A 19 -12.76 2.58 -16.13
N ALA A 20 -12.33 3.25 -15.06
CA ALA A 20 -10.93 3.25 -14.62
C ALA A 20 -10.38 1.86 -14.33
N ASN A 21 -11.23 0.92 -13.88
CA ASN A 21 -10.84 -0.48 -13.64
C ASN A 21 -10.57 -1.30 -14.91
N THR A 22 -10.82 -0.76 -16.09
CA THR A 22 -10.44 -1.37 -17.37
C THR A 22 -9.08 -0.88 -17.87
N ILE A 23 -8.44 0.04 -17.14
CA ILE A 23 -7.12 0.58 -17.46
C ILE A 23 -6.10 -0.07 -16.50
N ALA A 24 -5.04 -0.64 -17.05
CA ALA A 24 -3.91 -1.11 -16.28
C ALA A 24 -2.91 0.04 -16.06
N LYS A 25 -2.74 0.44 -14.80
CA LYS A 25 -1.80 1.48 -14.38
C LYS A 25 -0.44 0.88 -14.09
N THR A 26 0.60 1.40 -14.73
CA THR A 26 1.98 0.96 -14.54
C THR A 26 2.77 2.00 -13.75
N ILE A 27 3.33 1.57 -12.63
CA ILE A 27 4.22 2.36 -11.78
C ILE A 27 5.62 1.76 -11.91
N VAL A 28 6.64 2.61 -12.10
CA VAL A 28 8.01 2.16 -12.22
C VAL A 28 8.76 2.45 -10.93
N VAL A 29 9.39 1.42 -10.39
CA VAL A 29 10.20 1.48 -9.17
C VAL A 29 11.63 1.03 -9.44
N VAL A 30 12.53 1.47 -8.56
CA VAL A 30 13.95 1.07 -8.61
C VAL A 30 14.08 -0.34 -8.04
N GLY A 31 14.77 -1.19 -8.77
CA GLY A 31 15.11 -2.52 -8.32
C GLY A 31 16.41 -2.56 -7.54
N GLU A 32 16.62 -3.66 -6.83
CA GLU A 32 17.87 -3.93 -6.10
C GLU A 32 18.99 -4.30 -7.09
N LYS A 33 20.17 -3.75 -6.89
CA LYS A 33 21.36 -4.16 -7.64
C LYS A 33 21.86 -5.50 -7.13
N LYS A 34 22.05 -6.45 -8.03
CA LYS A 34 22.62 -7.77 -7.70
C LYS A 34 24.09 -7.68 -7.25
N ASP A 35 24.84 -6.74 -7.79
CA ASP A 35 26.21 -6.46 -7.43
C ASP A 35 26.31 -5.03 -6.89
N PRO A 36 26.64 -4.84 -5.60
CA PRO A 36 26.81 -3.53 -5.00
C PRO A 36 27.95 -2.69 -5.64
N GLU A 37 28.93 -3.35 -6.28
CA GLU A 37 30.05 -2.67 -6.94
C GLU A 37 29.73 -2.24 -8.39
N ASP A 38 28.59 -2.68 -8.93
CA ASP A 38 28.12 -2.26 -10.25
C ASP A 38 27.80 -0.75 -10.25
N LYS A 39 28.57 0.01 -11.04
CA LYS A 39 28.41 1.45 -11.22
C LYS A 39 27.34 1.82 -12.25
N GLY A 40 26.75 0.84 -12.93
CA GLY A 40 25.65 1.07 -13.87
C GLY A 40 24.37 1.58 -13.18
N PRO A 41 23.34 1.96 -13.94
CA PRO A 41 22.05 2.32 -13.38
C PRO A 41 21.41 1.11 -12.68
N ALA A 42 20.63 1.37 -11.62
CA ALA A 42 19.83 0.33 -10.98
C ALA A 42 18.77 -0.19 -11.97
N PRO A 43 18.40 -1.48 -11.89
CA PRO A 43 17.35 -2.01 -12.74
C PRO A 43 16.02 -1.31 -12.41
N LEU A 44 15.15 -1.16 -13.41
CA LEU A 44 13.80 -0.63 -13.22
C LEU A 44 12.79 -1.78 -13.34
N ILE A 45 11.77 -1.72 -12.48
CA ILE A 45 10.72 -2.74 -12.36
C ILE A 45 9.38 -2.06 -12.57
N ALA A 46 8.54 -2.64 -13.44
CA ALA A 46 7.17 -2.22 -13.60
C ALA A 46 6.26 -2.93 -12.59
N ILE A 47 5.46 -2.17 -11.86
CA ILE A 47 4.40 -2.69 -11.00
C ILE A 47 3.07 -2.27 -11.63
N VAL A 48 2.22 -3.26 -11.94
CA VAL A 48 0.98 -3.05 -12.67
C VAL A 48 -0.23 -3.32 -11.77
N LEU A 49 -1.12 -2.36 -11.71
CA LEU A 49 -2.37 -2.36 -10.93
C LEU A 49 -3.57 -2.07 -11.82
N CYS A 50 -4.77 -2.40 -11.38
CA CYS A 50 -5.97 -1.80 -11.94
C CYS A 50 -5.97 -0.29 -11.70
N GLY A 51 -6.48 0.49 -12.63
CA GLY A 51 -6.41 1.94 -12.60
C GLY A 51 -7.01 2.60 -11.37
N ASN A 52 -8.09 2.03 -10.85
CA ASN A 52 -8.77 2.52 -9.63
C ASN A 52 -8.07 2.12 -8.33
N GLN A 53 -7.01 1.29 -8.36
CA GLN A 53 -6.34 0.78 -7.17
C GLN A 53 -5.07 1.57 -6.83
N THR A 54 -4.63 1.50 -5.57
CA THR A 54 -3.42 2.17 -5.09
C THR A 54 -2.36 1.17 -4.65
N LEU A 55 -1.09 1.53 -4.86
CA LEU A 55 0.07 0.72 -4.48
C LEU A 55 0.23 0.68 -2.96
N ASN A 56 0.60 -0.48 -2.43
CA ASN A 56 1.06 -0.64 -1.07
C ASN A 56 2.59 -0.77 -1.05
N GLU A 57 3.27 0.27 -0.61
CA GLU A 57 4.73 0.35 -0.61
C GLU A 57 5.37 -0.76 0.25
N VAL A 58 4.81 -1.01 1.44
CA VAL A 58 5.32 -2.04 2.37
C VAL A 58 5.21 -3.46 1.81
N LYS A 59 4.17 -3.74 1.02
CA LYS A 59 4.07 -5.02 0.32
C LYS A 59 5.11 -5.13 -0.79
N CYS A 60 5.34 -4.04 -1.53
CA CYS A 60 6.31 -4.00 -2.63
C CYS A 60 7.74 -4.23 -2.15
N GLU A 61 8.13 -3.66 -1.00
CA GLU A 61 9.45 -3.84 -0.39
C GLU A 61 9.79 -5.31 -0.05
N LYS A 62 8.77 -6.16 0.09
CA LYS A 62 8.96 -7.58 0.39
C LYS A 62 9.15 -8.45 -0.86
N ILE A 63 9.06 -7.86 -2.05
CA ILE A 63 9.19 -8.59 -3.30
C ILE A 63 10.65 -8.67 -3.70
N GLU A 64 11.12 -9.86 -3.97
CA GLU A 64 12.50 -10.11 -4.39
C GLU A 64 12.89 -9.25 -5.59
N GLY A 65 13.99 -8.53 -5.44
CA GLY A 65 14.57 -7.66 -6.45
C GLY A 65 14.02 -6.23 -6.47
N VAL A 66 13.02 -5.91 -5.64
CA VAL A 66 12.58 -4.52 -5.40
C VAL A 66 13.48 -3.92 -4.31
N LYS A 67 13.94 -2.69 -4.53
CA LYS A 67 14.76 -1.96 -3.56
C LYS A 67 13.96 -1.62 -2.31
N ALA A 68 14.54 -1.86 -1.14
CA ALA A 68 13.98 -1.45 0.15
C ALA A 68 14.93 -0.45 0.85
N PRO A 69 14.43 0.68 1.35
CA PRO A 69 13.05 1.16 1.23
C PRO A 69 12.65 1.44 -0.24
N LEU A 70 11.34 1.35 -0.52
CA LEU A 70 10.83 1.52 -1.88
C LEU A 70 11.23 2.89 -2.45
N GLU A 71 11.73 2.87 -3.66
CA GLU A 71 12.10 4.07 -4.39
C GLU A 71 11.39 4.08 -5.75
N PHE A 72 10.61 5.14 -6.00
CA PHE A 72 9.99 5.35 -7.30
C PHE A 72 11.02 5.85 -8.30
N ALA A 73 10.96 5.37 -9.53
CA ALA A 73 11.84 5.87 -10.58
C ALA A 73 11.49 7.32 -10.94
N THR A 74 12.50 8.14 -11.12
CA THR A 74 12.31 9.53 -11.55
C THR A 74 11.91 9.61 -13.03
N SER A 75 11.33 10.74 -13.43
CA SER A 75 10.96 10.95 -14.85
C SER A 75 12.15 10.84 -15.79
N GLU A 76 13.33 11.29 -15.35
CA GLU A 76 14.59 11.19 -16.12
C GLU A 76 15.02 9.73 -16.29
N GLN A 77 14.93 8.93 -15.21
CA GLN A 77 15.26 7.50 -15.27
C GLN A 77 14.30 6.76 -16.20
N ILE A 78 13.00 7.05 -16.11
CA ILE A 78 11.97 6.46 -16.97
C ILE A 78 12.22 6.85 -18.43
N ASN A 79 12.46 8.12 -18.71
CA ASN A 79 12.72 8.59 -20.07
C ASN A 79 14.00 7.95 -20.65
N ALA A 80 15.07 7.85 -19.87
CA ALA A 80 16.30 7.20 -20.31
C ALA A 80 16.12 5.70 -20.59
N PHE A 81 15.19 5.04 -19.88
CA PHE A 81 14.95 3.61 -19.98
C PHE A 81 13.91 3.21 -21.03
N LEU A 82 12.82 3.98 -21.17
CA LEU A 82 11.68 3.68 -22.04
C LEU A 82 11.54 4.65 -23.23
N GLY A 83 12.13 5.85 -23.15
CA GLY A 83 11.95 6.91 -24.14
C GLY A 83 10.61 7.66 -24.04
N CYS A 84 9.89 7.53 -22.93
CA CYS A 84 8.62 8.21 -22.68
C CYS A 84 8.57 8.77 -21.25
N HIS A 85 7.53 9.53 -20.95
CA HIS A 85 7.31 10.13 -19.64
C HIS A 85 6.22 9.41 -18.82
N PRO A 86 6.16 9.60 -17.48
CA PRO A 86 5.05 9.13 -16.68
C PRO A 86 3.69 9.57 -17.24
N GLY A 87 2.70 8.67 -17.19
CA GLY A 87 1.38 8.84 -17.80
C GLY A 87 1.18 8.01 -19.06
N SER A 88 2.26 7.64 -19.78
CA SER A 88 2.17 6.80 -20.98
C SER A 88 2.86 5.44 -20.84
N ILE A 89 3.22 5.05 -19.61
CA ILE A 89 3.95 3.81 -19.33
C ILE A 89 2.99 2.62 -19.32
N GLY A 90 3.40 1.52 -19.95
CA GLY A 90 2.66 0.27 -19.97
C GLY A 90 3.54 -0.98 -19.86
N PRO A 91 2.94 -2.14 -19.58
CA PRO A 91 3.68 -3.39 -19.42
C PRO A 91 4.12 -4.02 -20.76
N VAL A 92 3.48 -3.65 -21.88
CA VAL A 92 3.77 -4.24 -23.19
C VAL A 92 5.15 -3.82 -23.66
N LYS A 93 6.03 -4.80 -23.91
CA LYS A 93 7.44 -4.59 -24.30
C LYS A 93 8.25 -3.78 -23.26
N PHE A 94 7.85 -3.80 -22.02
CA PHE A 94 8.67 -3.22 -20.95
C PHE A 94 9.98 -4.03 -20.83
N PRO A 95 11.17 -3.38 -20.90
CA PRO A 95 12.44 -4.12 -21.00
C PRO A 95 13.00 -4.60 -19.64
N GLY A 96 12.19 -4.63 -18.60
CA GLY A 96 12.56 -5.03 -17.25
C GLY A 96 11.60 -6.05 -16.64
N LYS A 97 11.80 -6.32 -15.34
CA LYS A 97 10.89 -7.18 -14.58
C LYS A 97 9.50 -6.52 -14.47
N ILE A 98 8.46 -7.31 -14.68
CA ILE A 98 7.06 -6.89 -14.55
C ILE A 98 6.43 -7.65 -13.39
N ILE A 99 5.86 -6.91 -12.45
CA ILE A 99 5.09 -7.43 -11.32
C ILE A 99 3.66 -6.96 -11.51
N VAL A 100 2.72 -7.88 -11.49
CA VAL A 100 1.30 -7.61 -11.73
C VAL A 100 0.52 -7.93 -10.46
N ASP A 101 -0.32 -7.01 -10.01
CA ASP A 101 -1.23 -7.28 -8.90
C ASP A 101 -2.18 -8.42 -9.24
N ARG A 102 -2.58 -9.19 -8.22
CA ARG A 102 -3.51 -10.30 -8.37
C ARG A 102 -4.81 -9.91 -9.07
N THR A 103 -5.34 -8.73 -8.78
CA THR A 103 -6.56 -8.22 -9.43
C THR A 103 -6.29 -7.85 -10.87
N ALA A 104 -5.20 -7.15 -11.14
CA ALA A 104 -4.81 -6.75 -12.49
C ALA A 104 -4.48 -7.95 -13.39
N ALA A 105 -3.96 -9.05 -12.84
CA ALA A 105 -3.68 -10.28 -13.57
C ALA A 105 -4.93 -10.97 -14.16
N HIS A 106 -6.12 -10.62 -13.69
CA HIS A 106 -7.40 -11.12 -14.23
C HIS A 106 -8.05 -10.18 -15.26
N MET A 107 -7.41 -9.05 -15.56
CA MET A 107 -7.92 -8.13 -16.59
C MET A 107 -7.77 -8.75 -17.99
N ALA A 108 -8.75 -8.49 -18.83
CA ALA A 108 -8.73 -8.87 -20.26
C ALA A 108 -9.17 -7.68 -21.10
N ASP A 109 -8.67 -7.61 -22.34
CA ASP A 109 -8.95 -6.53 -23.29
C ASP A 109 -8.79 -5.12 -22.70
N PHE A 110 -7.78 -4.97 -21.81
CA PHE A 110 -7.57 -3.75 -21.05
C PHE A 110 -6.82 -2.67 -21.83
N TYR A 111 -6.87 -1.45 -21.32
CA TYR A 111 -6.08 -0.32 -21.77
C TYR A 111 -4.82 -0.18 -20.91
N CYS A 112 -3.72 0.25 -21.51
CA CYS A 112 -2.49 0.60 -20.77
C CYS A 112 -1.67 1.61 -21.58
N GLY A 113 -0.69 2.25 -20.95
CA GLY A 113 0.26 3.11 -21.66
C GLY A 113 0.98 2.35 -22.79
N ALA A 114 1.32 3.07 -23.85
CA ALA A 114 1.98 2.51 -25.02
C ALA A 114 3.51 2.58 -24.98
N ASN A 115 4.11 3.08 -23.89
CA ASN A 115 5.51 3.48 -23.78
C ASN A 115 5.92 4.51 -24.84
N HIS A 116 4.96 5.33 -25.24
CA HIS A 116 5.11 6.45 -26.14
C HIS A 116 4.21 7.59 -25.69
N ASP A 117 4.77 8.80 -25.58
CA ASP A 117 4.07 9.94 -25.02
C ASP A 117 2.75 10.25 -25.74
N GLY A 118 1.68 10.43 -24.97
CA GLY A 118 0.35 10.75 -25.48
C GLY A 118 -0.37 9.61 -26.18
N GLU A 119 0.06 8.35 -25.95
CA GLU A 119 -0.57 7.18 -26.53
C GLU A 119 -0.84 6.07 -25.51
N HIS A 120 -1.94 5.35 -25.71
CA HIS A 120 -2.29 4.14 -24.98
C HIS A 120 -2.58 2.99 -25.93
N LEU A 121 -2.41 1.76 -25.46
CA LEU A 121 -2.85 0.55 -26.14
C LEU A 121 -4.25 0.18 -25.66
N SER A 122 -5.04 -0.45 -26.53
CA SER A 122 -6.37 -1.00 -26.21
C SER A 122 -6.43 -2.48 -26.58
N GLY A 123 -7.28 -3.23 -25.87
CA GLY A 123 -7.46 -4.65 -26.15
C GLY A 123 -6.24 -5.50 -25.78
N VAL A 124 -5.46 -5.05 -24.80
CA VAL A 124 -4.27 -5.76 -24.31
C VAL A 124 -4.70 -6.94 -23.45
N ASN A 125 -4.01 -8.06 -23.63
CA ASN A 125 -4.23 -9.28 -22.86
C ASN A 125 -2.90 -9.83 -22.35
N TRP A 126 -2.91 -10.33 -21.11
CA TRP A 126 -1.79 -11.07 -20.54
C TRP A 126 -1.44 -12.29 -21.42
N ASP A 127 -0.24 -12.81 -21.31
CA ASP A 127 0.31 -13.96 -22.05
C ASP A 127 0.45 -13.72 -23.57
N ARG A 128 -0.49 -13.01 -24.20
CA ARG A 128 -0.40 -12.66 -25.63
C ARG A 128 0.53 -11.48 -25.87
N ASP A 129 0.34 -10.39 -25.11
CA ASP A 129 1.03 -9.10 -25.31
C ASP A 129 2.13 -8.86 -24.26
N VAL A 130 2.01 -9.52 -23.11
CA VAL A 130 2.97 -9.50 -22.00
C VAL A 130 3.25 -10.95 -21.58
N PRO A 131 4.19 -11.64 -22.26
CA PRO A 131 4.39 -13.09 -22.06
C PRO A 131 5.10 -13.44 -20.76
N GLU A 132 5.83 -12.49 -20.14
CA GLU A 132 6.60 -12.72 -18.92
C GLU A 132 6.23 -11.68 -17.86
N TYR A 133 5.65 -12.14 -16.76
CA TYR A 133 5.34 -11.32 -15.60
C TYR A 133 5.23 -12.19 -14.33
N THR A 134 5.33 -11.56 -13.17
CA THR A 134 5.15 -12.23 -11.87
C THR A 134 3.91 -11.66 -11.20
N VAL A 135 3.01 -12.52 -10.72
CA VAL A 135 1.82 -12.10 -9.97
C VAL A 135 2.15 -11.99 -8.49
N ALA A 136 1.83 -10.87 -7.87
CA ALA A 136 2.01 -10.62 -6.45
C ALA A 136 0.87 -9.77 -5.87
N ASP A 137 0.71 -9.77 -4.56
CA ASP A 137 -0.20 -8.87 -3.85
C ASP A 137 0.56 -7.57 -3.54
N VAL A 138 0.26 -6.52 -4.28
CA VAL A 138 1.00 -5.24 -4.21
C VAL A 138 0.11 -4.02 -4.00
N ARG A 139 -1.20 -4.19 -3.86
CA ARG A 139 -2.14 -3.10 -3.69
C ARG A 139 -2.61 -2.89 -2.26
N ASN A 140 -3.12 -1.71 -1.97
CA ASN A 140 -3.91 -1.47 -0.78
C ASN A 140 -5.27 -2.18 -0.90
N ILE A 141 -5.82 -2.55 0.25
CA ILE A 141 -7.20 -2.99 0.33
C ILE A 141 -8.14 -1.80 0.13
N GLU A 142 -9.29 -2.04 -0.50
CA GLU A 142 -10.27 -0.99 -0.78
C GLU A 142 -11.65 -1.35 -0.23
N GLU A 143 -12.48 -0.34 -0.05
CA GLU A 143 -13.87 -0.55 0.36
C GLU A 143 -14.63 -1.33 -0.73
N GLY A 144 -15.37 -2.36 -0.31
CA GLY A 144 -16.06 -3.27 -1.22
C GLY A 144 -15.25 -4.49 -1.65
N ASP A 145 -13.97 -4.58 -1.33
CA ASP A 145 -13.19 -5.80 -1.53
C ASP A 145 -13.83 -6.99 -0.80
N PRO A 146 -13.76 -8.21 -1.35
CA PRO A 146 -14.25 -9.39 -0.65
C PRO A 146 -13.43 -9.64 0.62
N SER A 147 -14.11 -10.02 1.69
CA SER A 147 -13.44 -10.41 2.94
C SER A 147 -12.60 -11.69 2.73
N PRO A 148 -11.38 -11.77 3.30
CA PRO A 148 -10.51 -12.94 3.18
C PRO A 148 -11.11 -14.24 3.72
N ASP A 149 -12.08 -14.16 4.63
CA ASP A 149 -12.81 -15.31 5.17
C ASP A 149 -13.96 -15.81 4.27
N GLY A 150 -14.17 -15.13 3.14
CA GLY A 150 -15.24 -15.43 2.19
C GLY A 150 -16.64 -14.96 2.62
N HIS A 151 -16.75 -14.21 3.72
CA HIS A 151 -18.01 -13.72 4.25
C HIS A 151 -18.10 -12.20 4.19
N GLY A 152 -18.89 -11.67 3.26
CA GLY A 152 -19.15 -10.24 3.10
C GLY A 152 -18.04 -9.46 2.40
N THR A 153 -18.08 -8.16 2.57
CA THR A 153 -17.17 -7.19 1.94
C THR A 153 -16.50 -6.30 2.98
N ILE A 154 -15.33 -5.78 2.64
CA ILE A 154 -14.57 -4.86 3.46
C ILE A 154 -15.29 -3.51 3.54
N VAL A 155 -15.37 -2.97 4.74
CA VAL A 155 -15.82 -1.60 5.02
C VAL A 155 -14.68 -0.85 5.70
N LEU A 156 -14.28 0.30 5.15
CA LEU A 156 -13.25 1.13 5.71
C LEU A 156 -13.86 2.09 6.74
N LYS A 157 -13.36 2.05 7.97
CA LYS A 157 -13.80 2.96 9.03
C LYS A 157 -12.60 3.59 9.74
N ARG A 158 -12.74 4.86 10.13
CA ARG A 158 -11.79 5.51 11.01
C ARG A 158 -12.15 5.19 12.44
N GLY A 159 -11.14 4.82 13.24
CA GLY A 159 -11.27 4.58 14.67
C GLY A 159 -10.36 5.52 15.47
N ILE A 160 -10.63 5.63 16.75
CA ILE A 160 -9.73 6.31 17.69
C ILE A 160 -8.79 5.25 18.27
N GLU A 161 -7.49 5.39 18.03
CA GLU A 161 -6.48 4.50 18.60
C GLU A 161 -6.35 4.74 20.10
N VAL A 162 -6.82 3.80 20.90
CA VAL A 162 -6.77 3.88 22.37
C VAL A 162 -5.59 3.14 22.97
N GLY A 163 -4.98 2.23 22.23
CA GLY A 163 -3.82 1.45 22.65
C GLY A 163 -3.04 0.93 21.45
N HIS A 164 -1.75 0.64 21.66
CA HIS A 164 -0.87 0.12 20.64
C HIS A 164 0.14 -0.88 21.23
N ILE A 165 0.40 -1.94 20.48
CA ILE A 165 1.45 -2.91 20.77
C ILE A 165 2.55 -2.75 19.74
N PHE A 166 3.79 -2.58 20.19
CA PHE A 166 4.96 -2.44 19.32
C PHE A 166 5.84 -3.67 19.46
N ALA A 167 6.15 -4.34 18.36
CA ALA A 167 7.22 -5.31 18.26
C ALA A 167 8.53 -4.56 17.96
N LEU A 168 9.35 -4.36 18.97
CA LEU A 168 10.60 -3.60 18.84
C LEU A 168 11.78 -4.49 18.46
N HIS A 169 11.62 -5.81 18.58
CA HIS A 169 12.69 -6.78 18.34
C HIS A 169 13.98 -6.38 19.10
N THR A 170 15.12 -6.45 18.43
CA THR A 170 16.42 -6.12 19.03
C THR A 170 16.87 -4.67 18.82
N LYS A 171 15.99 -3.82 18.27
CA LYS A 171 16.34 -2.43 17.88
C LYS A 171 17.08 -1.63 18.95
N TYR A 172 16.66 -1.77 20.20
CA TYR A 172 17.27 -1.06 21.32
C TYR A 172 18.21 -1.95 22.14
N SER A 173 17.91 -3.23 22.29
CA SER A 173 18.74 -4.18 23.02
C SER A 173 20.11 -4.40 22.38
N ASP A 174 20.20 -4.37 21.03
CA ASP A 174 21.47 -4.41 20.30
C ASP A 174 22.33 -3.20 20.66
N ALA A 175 21.78 -1.98 20.57
CA ALA A 175 22.49 -0.75 20.87
C ALA A 175 22.95 -0.68 22.35
N MET A 176 22.14 -1.21 23.26
CA MET A 176 22.45 -1.24 24.69
C MET A 176 23.26 -2.45 25.11
N GLN A 177 23.55 -3.41 24.22
CA GLN A 177 24.19 -4.69 24.50
C GLN A 177 23.46 -5.44 25.64
N CYS A 178 22.13 -5.35 25.65
CA CYS A 178 21.29 -5.98 26.67
C CYS A 178 21.06 -7.44 26.28
N THR A 179 21.83 -8.35 26.89
CA THR A 179 21.84 -9.77 26.57
C THR A 179 21.39 -10.62 27.75
N VAL A 180 20.81 -11.78 27.42
CA VAL A 180 20.51 -12.88 28.35
C VAL A 180 21.12 -14.16 27.82
N LEU A 181 21.31 -15.15 28.69
CA LEU A 181 21.74 -16.48 28.27
C LEU A 181 20.51 -17.28 27.81
N ASN A 182 20.62 -17.86 26.60
CA ASN A 182 19.62 -18.79 26.12
C ASN A 182 19.74 -20.16 26.84
N GLU A 183 18.88 -21.11 26.48
CA GLU A 183 18.87 -22.47 27.06
C GLU A 183 20.19 -23.23 26.87
N GLU A 184 20.98 -22.86 25.85
CA GLU A 184 22.30 -23.42 25.56
C GLU A 184 23.43 -22.70 26.30
N GLY A 185 23.12 -21.69 27.11
CA GLY A 185 24.11 -20.86 27.83
C GLY A 185 24.85 -19.84 26.96
N LYS A 186 24.35 -19.56 25.75
CA LYS A 186 24.91 -18.54 24.84
C LYS A 186 24.25 -17.19 25.04
N PRO A 187 25.01 -16.07 25.02
CA PRO A 187 24.41 -14.74 25.09
C PRO A 187 23.62 -14.44 23.80
N VAL A 188 22.37 -13.99 23.97
CA VAL A 188 21.50 -13.51 22.92
C VAL A 188 20.92 -12.16 23.32
N ASN A 189 20.73 -11.26 22.35
CA ASN A 189 20.10 -9.98 22.61
C ASN A 189 18.61 -10.19 22.94
N MET A 190 18.11 -9.39 23.87
CA MET A 190 16.71 -9.49 24.30
C MET A 190 15.76 -9.03 23.22
N GLU A 191 14.74 -9.84 22.92
CA GLU A 191 13.58 -9.41 22.16
C GLU A 191 12.72 -8.46 23.00
N MET A 192 12.34 -7.34 22.41
CA MET A 192 11.63 -6.28 23.12
C MET A 192 10.25 -6.04 22.53
N GLY A 193 9.30 -5.76 23.41
CA GLY A 193 7.97 -5.25 23.07
C GLY A 193 7.64 -4.01 23.89
N CYS A 194 6.73 -3.20 23.37
CA CYS A 194 6.17 -2.07 24.09
C CYS A 194 4.65 -2.14 24.04
N TYR A 195 3.99 -1.90 25.17
CA TYR A 195 2.55 -2.02 25.32
C TYR A 195 2.01 -0.72 25.91
N GLY A 196 1.22 0.01 25.13
CA GLY A 196 0.72 1.32 25.53
C GLY A 196 -0.79 1.44 25.51
N ILE A 197 -1.36 2.12 26.49
CA ILE A 197 -2.76 2.53 26.53
C ILE A 197 -2.81 4.02 26.86
N GLY A 198 -3.54 4.78 26.03
CA GLY A 198 -3.77 6.21 26.26
C GLY A 198 -4.92 6.43 27.24
N VAL A 199 -4.64 6.44 28.55
CA VAL A 199 -5.68 6.53 29.59
C VAL A 199 -6.63 7.71 29.37
N THR A 200 -6.10 8.91 29.13
CA THR A 200 -6.92 10.10 28.85
C THR A 200 -7.63 10.01 27.50
N ARG A 201 -7.00 9.38 26.50
CA ARG A 201 -7.62 9.15 25.19
C ARG A 201 -8.78 8.18 25.28
N VAL A 202 -8.71 7.15 26.13
CA VAL A 202 -9.85 6.23 26.38
C VAL A 202 -11.08 6.99 26.87
N VAL A 203 -10.90 7.93 27.82
CA VAL A 203 -12.00 8.76 28.30
C VAL A 203 -12.58 9.63 27.19
N ALA A 204 -11.72 10.32 26.42
CA ALA A 204 -12.15 11.13 25.31
C ALA A 204 -12.89 10.30 24.23
N ALA A 205 -12.38 9.11 23.91
CA ALA A 205 -13.04 8.20 22.98
C ALA A 205 -14.40 7.71 23.48
N ALA A 206 -14.53 7.45 24.79
CA ALA A 206 -15.81 7.08 25.38
C ALA A 206 -16.84 8.20 25.28
N VAL A 207 -16.43 9.44 25.53
CA VAL A 207 -17.29 10.63 25.36
C VAL A 207 -17.73 10.79 23.90
N GLU A 208 -16.78 10.63 22.96
CA GLU A 208 -17.06 10.74 21.51
C GLU A 208 -18.04 9.67 21.01
N GLN A 209 -17.99 8.46 21.57
CA GLN A 209 -18.83 7.34 21.17
C GLN A 209 -20.15 7.23 21.92
N HIS A 210 -20.25 7.85 23.11
CA HIS A 210 -21.40 7.74 23.99
C HIS A 210 -21.97 9.12 24.34
N HIS A 211 -22.65 9.71 23.37
CA HIS A 211 -23.37 10.98 23.54
C HIS A 211 -24.61 10.99 22.62
N ASP A 212 -25.54 11.87 22.95
CA ASP A 212 -26.67 12.23 22.10
C ASP A 212 -26.80 13.76 21.99
N GLU A 213 -27.91 14.23 21.44
CA GLU A 213 -28.19 15.67 21.30
C GLU A 213 -28.32 16.41 22.63
N ASN A 214 -28.54 15.70 23.74
CA ASN A 214 -28.69 16.27 25.07
C ASN A 214 -27.39 16.28 25.88
N GLY A 215 -26.36 15.54 25.45
CA GLY A 215 -25.07 15.53 26.10
C GLY A 215 -24.39 14.16 26.17
N ILE A 216 -23.46 14.03 27.12
CA ILE A 216 -22.63 12.85 27.31
C ILE A 216 -23.41 11.77 28.03
N ILE A 217 -23.39 10.54 27.49
CA ILE A 217 -23.92 9.32 28.11
C ILE A 217 -22.74 8.48 28.59
N MET A 218 -22.31 8.70 29.83
CA MET A 218 -21.15 8.00 30.38
C MET A 218 -21.43 6.51 30.56
N PRO A 219 -20.61 5.60 30.00
CA PRO A 219 -20.70 4.17 30.33
C PRO A 219 -20.56 3.94 31.82
N GLU A 220 -21.38 3.06 32.40
CA GLU A 220 -21.40 2.78 33.85
C GLU A 220 -20.04 2.41 34.41
N THR A 221 -19.22 1.68 33.65
CA THR A 221 -17.88 1.21 34.06
C THR A 221 -16.86 2.32 34.27
N ILE A 222 -17.06 3.49 33.69
CA ILE A 222 -16.15 4.67 33.80
C ILE A 222 -16.88 5.92 34.30
N ALA A 223 -18.18 5.82 34.57
CA ALA A 223 -18.94 6.93 35.15
C ALA A 223 -18.41 7.23 36.56
N PRO A 224 -18.17 8.51 36.91
CA PRO A 224 -17.68 8.89 38.23
C PRO A 224 -18.74 8.62 39.32
N PHE A 225 -20.00 8.59 38.97
CA PHE A 225 -21.14 8.35 39.84
C PHE A 225 -22.22 7.55 39.15
N ASN A 226 -22.80 6.58 39.85
CA ASN A 226 -23.94 5.80 39.32
C ASN A 226 -25.26 6.60 39.44
N VAL A 227 -25.34 7.48 40.41
CA VAL A 227 -26.49 8.32 40.70
C VAL A 227 -26.03 9.70 41.19
N THR A 228 -26.61 10.72 40.64
CA THR A 228 -26.39 12.11 41.10
C THR A 228 -27.72 12.72 41.53
N ILE A 229 -27.77 13.29 42.72
CA ILE A 229 -28.94 13.99 43.24
C ILE A 229 -28.70 15.48 43.15
N VAL A 230 -29.51 16.18 42.37
CA VAL A 230 -29.47 17.64 42.22
C VAL A 230 -30.65 18.23 42.97
N PRO A 231 -30.43 18.90 44.14
CA PRO A 231 -31.51 19.58 44.84
C PRO A 231 -32.00 20.80 44.03
N MET A 232 -33.28 20.90 43.83
CA MET A 232 -33.89 22.09 43.29
C MET A 232 -34.37 23.00 44.44
N ASN A 233 -33.89 24.28 44.46
CA ASN A 233 -34.30 25.30 45.41
C ASN A 233 -35.65 25.89 45.03
#